data_ff03e088cdd99571f9cf8912f2250cb7
#
_entry.id   ff03e088cdd99571f9cf8912f2250cb7
#
_cell.length_a   1.000
_cell.length_b   1.000
_cell.length_c   1.000
_cell.angle_alpha   90.00
_cell.angle_beta   90.00
_cell.angle_gamma   90.00
#
_symmetry.space_group_name_H-M   'P 1'
#
loop_
_entity.id
_entity.type
_entity.pdbx_description
1 polymer ?
#
loop_
_entity_poly.entity_id
_entity_poly.type
_entity_poly.pdbx_seq_one_letter_code
_entity_poly.pdbx_strand_id
1 'polypeptide(L)'
;YRVPPGFSTTRLSLVDRGMIYAIAHVRGGDDMGRAWYLAGKTTERKNTFNDFIDVAKGLIARNYTAAGRISVEGRSAGGQVMGVIYNEAPELWGAVLAGVPFVDVINTMVDETLPLTPGEWPEWGNPITDKAAFDYMLSYSPYDHVTAKAYPPMLVSAGLNDPRVTYW
;
A
#
# COMPACT_ATOMS: atom_id res chain seq x y z
N TYR A 1 -1.90 0.25 10.92
CA TYR A 1 -0.81 0.90 10.18
C TYR A 1 -1.18 2.34 9.86
N ARG A 2 -0.41 3.30 10.34
CA ARG A 2 -0.63 4.73 10.05
C ARG A 2 0.69 5.49 9.95
N VAL A 3 0.68 6.59 9.24
CA VAL A 3 1.75 7.60 9.28
C VAL A 3 1.32 8.68 10.27
N PRO A 4 2.03 8.86 11.39
CA PRO A 4 1.66 9.90 12.34
C PRO A 4 1.66 11.29 11.68
N PRO A 5 0.62 12.10 11.88
CA PRO A 5 0.59 13.48 11.41
C PRO A 5 1.50 14.32 12.30
N GLY A 6 2.77 14.40 11.97
CA GLY A 6 3.73 15.17 12.75
C GLY A 6 4.67 15.97 11.88
N PHE A 7 5.34 16.95 12.47
CA PHE A 7 6.41 17.67 11.81
C PHE A 7 7.55 16.72 11.47
N SER A 8 8.06 16.82 10.25
CA SER A 8 9.20 16.02 9.78
C SER A 8 10.13 16.90 8.97
N THR A 9 11.37 17.02 9.42
CA THR A 9 12.41 17.80 8.72
C THR A 9 12.74 17.19 7.35
N THR A 10 12.58 15.89 7.17
CA THR A 10 12.88 15.23 5.89
C THR A 10 11.91 15.65 4.78
N ARG A 11 10.70 16.08 5.12
CA ARG A 11 9.72 16.59 4.16
C ARG A 11 10.03 17.97 3.67
N LEU A 12 10.76 18.78 4.46
CA LEU A 12 11.07 20.16 4.12
C LEU A 12 11.84 20.27 2.81
N SER A 13 12.75 19.33 2.52
CA SER A 13 13.52 19.34 1.28
C SER A 13 12.64 19.24 0.02
N LEU A 14 11.50 18.59 0.10
CA LEU A 14 10.54 18.49 -0.99
C LEU A 14 9.65 19.73 -1.05
N VAL A 15 9.17 20.19 0.10
CA VAL A 15 8.31 21.38 0.21
C VAL A 15 9.06 22.63 -0.26
N ASP A 16 10.33 22.81 0.10
CA ASP A 16 11.18 23.90 -0.36
C ASP A 16 11.41 23.91 -1.87
N ARG A 17 11.22 22.78 -2.54
CA ARG A 17 11.24 22.64 -4.00
C ARG A 17 9.88 22.83 -4.66
N GLY A 18 8.87 23.27 -3.90
CA GLY A 18 7.53 23.55 -4.40
C GLY A 18 6.60 22.33 -4.47
N MET A 19 6.96 21.20 -3.84
CA MET A 19 6.08 20.05 -3.76
C MET A 19 5.06 20.21 -2.63
N ILE A 20 3.85 19.75 -2.85
CA ILE A 20 2.83 19.60 -1.80
C ILE A 20 2.99 18.20 -1.20
N TYR A 21 3.13 18.11 0.12
CA TYR A 21 3.16 16.84 0.82
C TYR A 21 1.80 16.55 1.45
N ALA A 22 1.24 15.39 1.13
CA ALA A 22 -0.04 14.93 1.65
C ALA A 22 0.10 13.56 2.33
N ILE A 23 -0.65 13.32 3.39
CA ILE A 23 -0.76 12.02 4.05
C ILE A 23 -2.22 11.57 3.91
N ALA A 24 -2.42 10.41 3.30
CA ALA A 24 -3.73 9.81 3.18
C ALA A 24 -4.04 8.93 4.40
N HIS A 25 -4.98 9.36 5.24
CA HIS A 25 -5.48 8.60 6.39
C HIS A 25 -6.60 7.66 5.93
N VAL A 26 -6.20 6.56 5.30
CA VAL A 26 -7.11 5.58 4.69
C VAL A 26 -7.69 4.60 5.71
N ARG A 27 -8.81 3.98 5.39
CA ARG A 27 -9.37 2.88 6.21
C ARG A 27 -8.35 1.76 6.39
N GLY A 28 -8.35 1.11 7.53
CA GLY A 28 -7.30 0.20 7.98
C GLY A 28 -6.26 0.86 8.89
N GLY A 29 -6.15 2.20 8.89
CA GLY A 29 -5.53 2.96 9.98
C GLY A 29 -6.52 3.20 11.12
N ASP A 30 -6.03 3.74 12.25
CA ASP A 30 -6.87 4.05 13.41
C ASP A 30 -7.07 5.56 13.64
N ASP A 31 -6.71 6.38 12.66
CA ASP A 31 -6.75 7.85 12.77
C ASP A 31 -8.15 8.39 13.05
N MET A 32 -9.18 7.69 12.57
CA MET A 32 -10.58 8.02 12.84
C MET A 32 -11.25 7.00 13.77
N GLY A 33 -10.46 6.30 14.56
CA GLY A 33 -10.92 5.37 15.58
C GLY A 33 -11.11 3.93 15.11
N ARG A 34 -11.63 3.09 16.03
CA ARG A 34 -11.70 1.63 15.83
C ARG A 34 -12.54 1.21 14.62
N ALA A 35 -13.64 1.90 14.34
CA ALA A 35 -14.48 1.60 13.19
C ALA A 35 -13.73 1.81 11.87
N TRP A 36 -12.90 2.84 11.78
CA TRP A 36 -12.06 3.14 10.62
C TRP A 36 -11.03 2.03 10.37
N TYR A 37 -10.38 1.56 11.43
CA TYR A 37 -9.48 0.42 11.37
C TYR A 37 -10.17 -0.84 10.86
N LEU A 38 -11.32 -1.20 11.44
CA LEU A 38 -12.04 -2.43 11.06
C LEU A 38 -12.55 -2.38 9.62
N ALA A 39 -12.89 -1.20 9.11
CA ALA A 39 -13.36 -1.01 7.74
C ALA A 39 -12.25 -1.11 6.67
N GLY A 40 -11.01 -1.44 7.04
CA GLY A 40 -9.90 -1.68 6.11
C GLY A 40 -9.09 -2.92 6.50
N LYS A 41 -9.70 -3.87 7.21
CA LYS A 41 -9.06 -5.08 7.72
C LYS A 41 -9.71 -6.33 7.13
N THR A 42 -8.95 -7.40 7.03
CA THR A 42 -9.41 -8.71 6.52
C THR A 42 -10.22 -8.57 5.22
N THR A 43 -11.48 -8.95 5.20
CA THR A 43 -12.38 -8.89 4.03
C THR A 43 -12.73 -7.47 3.56
N GLU A 44 -12.37 -6.45 4.34
CA GLU A 44 -12.56 -5.04 4.01
C GLU A 44 -11.27 -4.37 3.49
N ARG A 45 -10.20 -5.13 3.30
CA ARG A 45 -8.86 -4.60 2.96
C ARG A 45 -8.85 -3.74 1.70
N LYS A 46 -9.65 -4.06 0.69
CA LYS A 46 -9.72 -3.29 -0.55
C LYS A 46 -10.16 -1.83 -0.32
N ASN A 47 -10.88 -1.55 0.76
CA ASN A 47 -11.24 -0.18 1.11
C ASN A 47 -10.01 0.71 1.31
N THR A 48 -8.90 0.17 1.85
CA THR A 48 -7.63 0.89 1.99
C THR A 48 -7.10 1.37 0.63
N PHE A 49 -7.15 0.52 -0.38
CA PHE A 49 -6.64 0.82 -1.72
C PHE A 49 -7.54 1.82 -2.45
N ASN A 50 -8.85 1.59 -2.38
CA ASN A 50 -9.83 2.48 -2.95
C ASN A 50 -9.75 3.89 -2.35
N ASP A 51 -9.64 4.00 -1.02
CA ASP A 51 -9.48 5.28 -0.32
C ASP A 51 -8.23 6.03 -0.79
N PHE A 52 -7.12 5.32 -0.99
CA PHE A 52 -5.88 5.96 -1.44
C PHE A 52 -6.01 6.53 -2.86
N ILE A 53 -6.63 5.77 -3.77
CA ILE A 53 -6.95 6.22 -5.13
C ILE A 53 -7.93 7.40 -5.10
N ASP A 54 -8.95 7.35 -4.25
CA ASP A 54 -9.95 8.41 -4.14
C ASP A 54 -9.38 9.70 -3.55
N VAL A 55 -8.42 9.60 -2.61
CA VAL A 55 -7.67 10.78 -2.13
C VAL A 55 -6.92 11.43 -3.29
N ALA A 56 -6.24 10.67 -4.13
CA ALA A 56 -5.53 11.21 -5.29
C ALA A 56 -6.50 11.91 -6.27
N LYS A 57 -7.62 11.26 -6.60
CA LYS A 57 -8.69 11.86 -7.43
C LYS A 57 -9.24 13.13 -6.80
N GLY A 58 -9.45 13.13 -5.47
CA GLY A 58 -9.91 14.29 -4.72
C GLY A 58 -8.94 15.47 -4.76
N LEU A 59 -7.63 15.22 -4.71
CA LEU A 59 -6.60 16.25 -4.85
C LEU A 59 -6.59 16.84 -6.27
N ILE A 60 -6.73 16.00 -7.28
CA ILE A 60 -6.85 16.43 -8.68
C ILE A 60 -8.11 17.29 -8.88
N ALA A 61 -9.27 16.83 -8.41
CA ALA A 61 -10.53 17.55 -8.54
C ALA A 61 -10.54 18.92 -7.86
N ARG A 62 -9.70 19.08 -6.82
CA ARG A 62 -9.51 20.36 -6.10
C ARG A 62 -8.37 21.21 -6.66
N ASN A 63 -7.79 20.83 -7.80
CA ASN A 63 -6.71 21.55 -8.48
C ASN A 63 -5.41 21.68 -7.66
N TYR A 64 -5.14 20.78 -6.71
CA TYR A 64 -3.85 20.70 -6.05
C TYR A 64 -2.77 20.10 -6.94
N THR A 65 -3.15 19.22 -7.87
CA THR A 65 -2.26 18.50 -8.77
C THR A 65 -3.01 18.04 -10.03
N ALA A 66 -2.38 17.20 -10.85
CA ALA A 66 -2.98 16.57 -12.02
C ALA A 66 -2.58 15.09 -12.08
N ALA A 67 -3.33 14.29 -12.84
CA ALA A 67 -2.98 12.90 -13.13
C ALA A 67 -1.57 12.82 -13.76
N GLY A 68 -0.80 11.79 -13.39
CA GLY A 68 0.58 11.63 -13.82
C GLY A 68 1.60 12.57 -13.13
N ARG A 69 1.16 13.40 -12.18
CA ARG A 69 2.04 14.33 -11.43
C ARG A 69 2.09 14.04 -9.93
N ILE A 70 1.50 12.96 -9.47
CA ILE A 70 1.50 12.55 -8.07
C ILE A 70 2.59 11.50 -7.89
N SER A 71 3.58 11.79 -7.06
CA SER A 71 4.52 10.78 -6.57
C SER A 71 3.98 10.20 -5.28
N VAL A 72 3.98 8.87 -5.17
CA VAL A 72 3.46 8.15 -4.00
C VAL A 72 4.54 7.32 -3.35
N GLU A 73 4.47 7.20 -2.03
CA GLU A 73 5.43 6.43 -1.24
C GLU A 73 4.71 5.56 -0.22
N GLY A 74 5.16 4.31 -0.09
CA GLY A 74 4.70 3.40 0.95
C GLY A 74 5.76 2.34 1.28
N ARG A 75 5.74 1.86 2.53
CA ARG A 75 6.71 0.87 3.03
C ARG A 75 5.98 -0.31 3.68
N SER A 76 6.57 -1.52 3.57
CA SER A 76 6.02 -2.74 4.19
C SER A 76 4.56 -2.97 3.75
N ALA A 77 3.59 -2.99 4.66
CA ALA A 77 2.16 -3.01 4.34
C ALA A 77 1.72 -1.78 3.51
N GLY A 78 2.37 -0.62 3.68
CA GLY A 78 2.19 0.54 2.78
C GLY A 78 2.77 0.29 1.38
N GLY A 79 3.80 -0.55 1.27
CA GLY A 79 4.31 -1.05 -0.02
C GLY A 79 3.32 -1.95 -0.74
N GLN A 80 2.50 -2.71 -0.01
CA GLN A 80 1.36 -3.44 -0.61
C GLN A 80 0.37 -2.46 -1.26
N VAL A 81 0.04 -1.37 -0.55
CA VAL A 81 -0.82 -0.32 -1.13
C VAL A 81 -0.21 0.21 -2.43
N MET A 82 1.11 0.48 -2.43
CA MET A 82 1.81 0.93 -3.65
C MET A 82 1.67 -0.07 -4.80
N GLY A 83 1.84 -1.35 -4.54
CA GLY A 83 1.70 -2.40 -5.56
C GLY A 83 0.27 -2.49 -6.12
N VAL A 84 -0.74 -2.42 -5.25
CA VAL A 84 -2.15 -2.48 -5.69
C VAL A 84 -2.52 -1.27 -6.54
N ILE A 85 -2.25 -0.05 -6.06
CA ILE A 85 -2.60 1.17 -6.81
C ILE A 85 -1.80 1.33 -8.11
N TYR A 86 -0.60 0.75 -8.16
CA TYR A 86 0.22 0.66 -9.37
C TYR A 86 -0.44 -0.18 -10.44
N ASN A 87 -1.10 -1.27 -10.03
CA ASN A 87 -1.85 -2.14 -10.93
C ASN A 87 -3.22 -1.56 -11.32
N GLU A 88 -3.94 -0.94 -10.37
CA GLU A 88 -5.33 -0.54 -10.57
C GLU A 88 -5.51 0.81 -11.24
N ALA A 89 -4.62 1.77 -10.96
CA ALA A 89 -4.76 3.15 -11.45
C ALA A 89 -3.41 3.76 -11.90
N PRO A 90 -2.64 3.09 -12.78
CA PRO A 90 -1.30 3.53 -13.15
C PRO A 90 -1.26 4.94 -13.75
N GLU A 91 -2.33 5.39 -14.37
CA GLU A 91 -2.43 6.70 -15.02
C GLU A 91 -2.43 7.89 -14.05
N LEU A 92 -2.73 7.64 -12.77
CA LEU A 92 -2.74 8.70 -11.76
C LEU A 92 -1.33 9.12 -11.30
N TRP A 93 -0.36 8.19 -11.38
CA TRP A 93 0.93 8.33 -10.71
C TRP A 93 2.02 8.79 -11.66
N GLY A 94 2.80 9.78 -11.23
CA GLY A 94 4.03 10.20 -11.91
C GLY A 94 5.24 9.35 -11.53
N ALA A 95 5.26 8.85 -10.29
CA ALA A 95 6.26 7.92 -9.79
C ALA A 95 5.73 7.16 -8.56
N VAL A 96 6.23 5.95 -8.35
CA VAL A 96 5.89 5.13 -7.17
C VAL A 96 7.18 4.72 -6.45
N LEU A 97 7.23 4.95 -5.14
CA LEU A 97 8.32 4.54 -4.27
C LEU A 97 7.82 3.43 -3.33
N ALA A 98 8.33 2.23 -3.51
CA ALA A 98 7.94 1.05 -2.75
C ALA A 98 9.13 0.58 -1.89
N GLY A 99 9.08 0.85 -0.59
CA GLY A 99 10.11 0.44 0.36
C GLY A 99 9.77 -0.89 1.02
N VAL A 100 10.66 -1.88 0.92
CA VAL A 100 10.44 -3.24 1.48
C VAL A 100 8.98 -3.71 1.29
N PRO A 101 8.47 -3.72 0.04
CA PRO A 101 7.04 -3.80 -0.20
C PRO A 101 6.52 -5.24 0.02
N PHE A 102 5.38 -5.34 0.70
CA PHE A 102 4.65 -6.61 0.85
C PHE A 102 3.75 -6.82 -0.38
N VAL A 103 4.31 -7.36 -1.46
CA VAL A 103 3.63 -7.45 -2.77
C VAL A 103 3.30 -8.86 -3.22
N ASP A 104 4.02 -9.87 -2.76
CA ASP A 104 3.66 -11.28 -2.97
C ASP A 104 2.87 -11.78 -1.75
N VAL A 105 1.61 -11.36 -1.70
CA VAL A 105 0.76 -11.55 -0.51
C VAL A 105 0.47 -13.04 -0.28
N ILE A 106 0.10 -13.77 -1.32
CA ILE A 106 -0.33 -15.16 -1.21
C ILE A 106 0.85 -16.05 -0.79
N ASN A 107 1.97 -16.01 -1.52
CA ASN A 107 3.10 -16.88 -1.20
C ASN A 107 3.66 -16.58 0.19
N THR A 108 3.64 -15.32 0.62
CA THR A 108 4.04 -14.96 1.99
C THR A 108 3.06 -15.49 3.04
N MET A 109 1.75 -15.33 2.83
CA MET A 109 0.75 -15.67 3.85
C MET A 109 0.45 -17.17 3.95
N VAL A 110 0.88 -17.99 2.99
CA VAL A 110 0.84 -19.47 3.09
C VAL A 110 2.13 -20.07 3.67
N ASP A 111 3.18 -19.30 3.83
CA ASP A 111 4.44 -19.74 4.43
C ASP A 111 4.48 -19.42 5.93
N GLU A 112 4.01 -20.36 6.75
CA GLU A 112 4.00 -20.21 8.22
C GLU A 112 5.39 -20.22 8.87
N THR A 113 6.45 -20.50 8.10
CA THR A 113 7.83 -20.44 8.60
C THR A 113 8.36 -19.00 8.64
N LEU A 114 7.74 -18.09 7.94
CA LEU A 114 8.11 -16.68 7.97
C LEU A 114 7.70 -16.02 9.29
N PRO A 115 8.57 -15.20 9.89
CA PRO A 115 8.40 -14.71 11.27
C PRO A 115 7.11 -13.91 11.52
N LEU A 116 6.60 -13.20 10.49
CA LEU A 116 5.41 -12.37 10.65
C LEU A 116 4.12 -13.09 10.25
N THR A 117 4.20 -14.10 9.38
CA THR A 117 3.01 -14.71 8.77
C THR A 117 1.98 -15.18 9.80
N PRO A 118 2.28 -16.07 10.78
CA PRO A 118 1.25 -16.51 11.74
C PRO A 118 0.71 -15.37 12.60
N GLY A 119 1.58 -14.42 12.98
CA GLY A 119 1.19 -13.28 13.81
C GLY A 119 0.28 -12.27 13.10
N GLU A 120 0.30 -12.27 11.77
CA GLU A 120 -0.47 -11.32 10.95
C GLU A 120 -1.75 -11.92 10.34
N TRP A 121 -2.02 -13.21 10.49
CA TRP A 121 -3.31 -13.78 10.06
C TRP A 121 -4.55 -13.07 10.65
N PRO A 122 -4.53 -12.57 11.90
CA PRO A 122 -5.65 -11.76 12.39
C PRO A 122 -5.86 -10.45 11.64
N GLU A 123 -4.83 -9.94 10.94
CA GLU A 123 -4.90 -8.72 10.16
C GLU A 123 -5.35 -8.95 8.72
N TRP A 124 -4.80 -9.99 8.08
CA TRP A 124 -5.01 -10.28 6.66
C TRP A 124 -6.04 -11.37 6.40
N GLY A 125 -6.18 -12.32 7.30
CA GLY A 125 -6.86 -13.60 7.14
C GLY A 125 -5.85 -14.77 7.11
N ASN A 126 -6.32 -15.99 7.32
CA ASN A 126 -5.49 -17.21 7.22
C ASN A 126 -5.82 -17.98 5.94
N PRO A 127 -5.03 -17.84 4.86
CA PRO A 127 -5.32 -18.49 3.59
C PRO A 127 -5.07 -19.99 3.59
N ILE A 128 -4.39 -20.54 4.61
CA ILE A 128 -4.12 -21.98 4.71
C ILE A 128 -5.38 -22.72 5.13
N THR A 129 -6.15 -22.15 6.06
CA THR A 129 -7.32 -22.81 6.68
C THR A 129 -8.65 -22.29 6.17
N ASP A 130 -8.64 -21.13 5.51
CA ASP A 130 -9.85 -20.46 4.99
C ASP A 130 -9.68 -20.11 3.50
N LYS A 131 -10.39 -20.88 2.66
CA LYS A 131 -10.39 -20.64 1.22
C LYS A 131 -10.95 -19.26 0.84
N ALA A 132 -11.92 -18.74 1.58
CA ALA A 132 -12.47 -17.41 1.30
C ALA A 132 -11.42 -16.31 1.55
N ALA A 133 -10.61 -16.48 2.61
CA ALA A 133 -9.48 -15.59 2.88
C ALA A 133 -8.42 -15.68 1.77
N PHE A 134 -8.11 -16.89 1.29
CA PHE A 134 -7.19 -17.10 0.16
C PHE A 134 -7.69 -16.39 -1.10
N ASP A 135 -8.92 -16.65 -1.52
CA ASP A 135 -9.50 -16.07 -2.73
C ASP A 135 -9.55 -14.52 -2.64
N TYR A 136 -9.89 -14.00 -1.45
CA TYR A 136 -9.91 -12.56 -1.22
C TYR A 136 -8.52 -11.93 -1.29
N MET A 137 -7.51 -12.53 -0.65
CA MET A 137 -6.12 -12.06 -0.73
C MET A 137 -5.59 -12.12 -2.16
N LEU A 138 -5.83 -13.23 -2.86
CA LEU A 138 -5.42 -13.37 -4.26
C LEU A 138 -6.03 -12.26 -5.12
N SER A 139 -7.25 -11.84 -4.82
CA SER A 139 -7.96 -10.80 -5.60
C SER A 139 -7.33 -9.40 -5.53
N TYR A 140 -6.34 -9.19 -4.67
CA TYR A 140 -5.59 -7.92 -4.57
C TYR A 140 -4.08 -8.10 -4.45
N SER A 141 -3.54 -9.33 -4.45
CA SER A 141 -2.09 -9.58 -4.36
C SER A 141 -1.37 -8.93 -5.54
N PRO A 142 -0.53 -7.91 -5.33
CA PRO A 142 0.04 -7.13 -6.42
C PRO A 142 0.83 -7.95 -7.44
N TYR A 143 1.63 -8.90 -6.96
CA TYR A 143 2.45 -9.77 -7.81
C TYR A 143 1.59 -10.55 -8.83
N ASP A 144 0.43 -11.03 -8.41
CA ASP A 144 -0.47 -11.85 -9.21
C ASP A 144 -1.29 -11.03 -10.23
N HIS A 145 -1.26 -9.70 -10.13
CA HIS A 145 -2.09 -8.80 -10.95
C HIS A 145 -1.28 -7.92 -11.91
N VAL A 146 0.01 -8.21 -12.10
CA VAL A 146 0.82 -7.53 -13.11
C VAL A 146 0.35 -7.95 -14.51
N THR A 147 0.10 -6.96 -15.35
CA THR A 147 -0.36 -7.16 -16.73
C THR A 147 0.47 -6.34 -17.72
N ALA A 148 0.42 -6.69 -19.00
CA ALA A 148 1.11 -5.95 -20.04
C ALA A 148 0.37 -4.62 -20.34
N LYS A 149 0.75 -3.54 -19.64
CA LYS A 149 0.24 -2.18 -19.84
C LYS A 149 1.32 -1.14 -19.53
N ALA A 150 1.04 0.13 -19.84
CA ALA A 150 1.91 1.23 -19.45
C ALA A 150 1.85 1.47 -17.95
N TYR A 151 3.00 1.41 -17.29
CA TYR A 151 3.17 1.71 -15.88
C TYR A 151 4.04 2.95 -15.67
N PRO A 152 3.82 3.73 -14.60
CA PRO A 152 4.70 4.83 -14.23
C PRO A 152 6.07 4.32 -13.75
N PRO A 153 7.12 5.16 -13.70
CA PRO A 153 8.38 4.79 -13.08
C PRO A 153 8.20 4.34 -11.63
N MET A 154 8.91 3.26 -11.24
CA MET A 154 8.89 2.75 -9.88
C MET A 154 10.32 2.61 -9.32
N LEU A 155 10.52 3.07 -8.10
CA LEU A 155 11.73 2.80 -7.32
C LEU A 155 11.38 1.83 -6.19
N VAL A 156 12.00 0.66 -6.23
CA VAL A 156 11.85 -0.36 -5.18
C VAL A 156 13.12 -0.43 -4.35
N SER A 157 13.00 -0.43 -3.04
CA SER A 157 14.10 -0.70 -2.12
C SER A 157 13.78 -1.91 -1.24
N ALA A 158 14.76 -2.83 -1.10
CA ALA A 158 14.63 -4.01 -0.27
C ALA A 158 15.97 -4.32 0.41
N GLY A 159 15.92 -5.01 1.54
CA GLY A 159 17.11 -5.51 2.22
C GLY A 159 17.39 -6.96 1.81
N LEU A 160 18.62 -7.25 1.38
CA LEU A 160 19.01 -8.61 1.02
C LEU A 160 18.83 -9.62 2.18
N ASN A 161 19.01 -9.15 3.40
CA ASN A 161 18.90 -9.95 4.63
C ASN A 161 17.68 -9.53 5.48
N ASP A 162 16.64 -8.95 4.86
CA ASP A 162 15.42 -8.61 5.60
C ASP A 162 14.68 -9.91 5.98
N PRO A 163 14.55 -10.20 7.31
CA PRO A 163 13.89 -11.43 7.75
C PRO A 163 12.37 -11.32 7.83
N ARG A 164 11.81 -10.14 7.59
CA ARG A 164 10.37 -9.84 7.76
C ARG A 164 9.64 -9.73 6.44
N VAL A 165 10.18 -8.88 5.56
CA VAL A 165 9.66 -8.72 4.21
C VAL A 165 10.80 -9.10 3.27
N THR A 166 10.79 -10.34 2.87
CA THR A 166 11.85 -10.92 2.05
C THR A 166 11.89 -10.27 0.66
N TYR A 167 13.10 -10.15 0.09
CA TYR A 167 13.26 -9.47 -1.21
C TYR A 167 12.79 -10.31 -2.41
N TRP A 168 12.68 -11.63 -2.22
CA TRP A 168 12.22 -12.56 -3.26
C TRP A 168 10.71 -12.67 -3.32
#